data_12e911aa8202c1bbdd4e77cf70a61f6a
#
_entry.id   12e911aa8202c1bbdd4e77cf70a61f6a
#
_cell.length_a   1.000
_cell.length_b   1.000
_cell.length_c   1.000
_cell.angle_alpha   90.00
_cell.angle_beta   90.00
_cell.angle_gamma   90.00
#
_symmetry.space_group_name_H-M   'P 1'
#
loop_
_entity.id
_entity.type
_entity.pdbx_description
1 polymer ?
#
loop_
_entity_poly.entity_id
_entity_poly.type
_entity_poly.pdbx_seq_one_letter_code
_entity_poly.pdbx_strand_id
1 'polypeptide(L)'
;MRAWTLKCSVLALCAAGLAACGGGEDDAGATQRTENAAPAPTLRLASVAPMAQVSLQPTDLDFPNPERGFYRFATDPSKITATSLLYVAQEGQRLVYTPGDLSAYRTRNLPASYLSKLDTGFANLRKQGLKAVLRFAYNYPETEADYLNAQDATLSRVKTHIQQLQPVLQRNADVIAVLQGGFIGAWGEWHTSSNNLTTPARKAAVRDALLQALPSQRLLHLRLPADLALWYPTPAALAQALSDAPPPAARIGLHNDCFLASPDDVGTYFAETAAQSQALRTYAQQASAVTGAGGETCEPPEPAQARMACADILREGAAYHMSYLNRDYYEGFFAQWQAGGCMAEVSRRLGYRLELQTVSHGSIAAPGGTLAWSVALSNQGWARPLNPRSLALVLVDAQGQAATLPLAGTDLRQATPGEPLQWSGEVALPAALASGSYQVHLAAPDAAAALAGNATYALRFANADNAVTGVQWQPAQGRLALGSTLTVQ
;
A
#
# COMPACT_ATOMS: atom_id res chain seq x y z
N MET A 1 -41.98 -24.44 -10.27
CA MET A 1 -42.42 -25.52 -9.41
C MET A 1 -41.32 -26.56 -9.29
N ARG A 2 -40.65 -26.60 -8.20
CA ARG A 2 -40.09 -27.70 -7.41
C ARG A 2 -39.12 -27.12 -6.38
N ALA A 3 -39.58 -27.13 -5.15
CA ALA A 3 -38.84 -26.78 -3.96
C ALA A 3 -37.85 -27.90 -3.61
N TRP A 4 -36.64 -27.58 -3.22
CA TRP A 4 -35.72 -28.49 -2.54
C TRP A 4 -35.41 -27.93 -1.16
N THR A 5 -35.90 -28.65 -0.17
CA THR A 5 -35.60 -28.47 1.26
C THR A 5 -34.29 -29.17 1.60
N LEU A 6 -33.35 -28.44 2.17
CA LEU A 6 -32.12 -29.00 2.78
C LEU A 6 -32.36 -29.16 4.29
N LYS A 7 -32.16 -30.38 4.78
CA LYS A 7 -32.21 -30.75 6.20
C LYS A 7 -30.88 -30.38 6.89
N CYS A 8 -30.99 -29.68 8.01
CA CYS A 8 -29.92 -29.54 8.99
C CYS A 8 -29.78 -30.81 9.82
N SER A 9 -28.59 -31.38 9.88
CA SER A 9 -28.25 -32.43 10.85
C SER A 9 -27.33 -31.83 11.93
N VAL A 10 -27.82 -31.84 13.16
CA VAL A 10 -27.09 -31.47 14.38
C VAL A 10 -26.40 -32.73 14.87
N LEU A 11 -25.07 -32.70 15.06
CA LEU A 11 -24.34 -33.72 15.80
C LEU A 11 -24.06 -33.21 17.22
N ALA A 12 -24.60 -33.92 18.19
CA ALA A 12 -24.31 -33.79 19.59
C ALA A 12 -23.13 -34.70 19.97
N LEU A 13 -22.09 -34.16 20.61
CA LEU A 13 -21.04 -34.97 21.26
C LEU A 13 -21.38 -35.18 22.71
N CYS A 14 -21.49 -36.46 23.11
CA CYS A 14 -21.63 -36.92 24.51
C CYS A 14 -20.24 -36.93 25.17
N ALA A 15 -20.16 -36.37 26.39
CA ALA A 15 -19.09 -36.58 27.31
C ALA A 15 -19.37 -37.81 28.16
N ALA A 16 -18.45 -38.77 28.24
CA ALA A 16 -18.51 -39.90 29.13
C ALA A 16 -17.47 -39.71 30.25
N GLY A 17 -17.94 -39.58 31.46
CA GLY A 17 -17.13 -39.70 32.68
C GLY A 17 -16.97 -41.15 33.12
N LEU A 18 -15.80 -41.46 33.62
CA LEU A 18 -15.53 -42.75 34.29
C LEU A 18 -15.06 -42.48 35.71
N ALA A 19 -15.86 -42.90 36.68
CA ALA A 19 -15.46 -43.10 38.03
C ALA A 19 -15.16 -44.61 38.25
N ALA A 20 -14.10 -44.93 38.90
CA ALA A 20 -13.89 -46.29 39.43
C ALA A 20 -13.31 -46.20 40.83
N CYS A 21 -14.07 -46.68 41.80
CA CYS A 21 -13.65 -47.08 43.14
C CYS A 21 -13.24 -48.54 43.12
N GLY A 22 -12.30 -48.90 44.01
CA GLY A 22 -12.07 -50.30 44.38
C GLY A 22 -10.77 -50.51 45.11
N GLY A 23 -10.88 -50.74 46.40
CA GLY A 23 -9.78 -50.95 47.32
C GLY A 23 -9.28 -52.41 47.37
N GLY A 24 -8.21 -52.63 48.07
CA GLY A 24 -7.59 -53.94 48.43
C GLY A 24 -6.31 -53.72 49.14
N GLU A 25 -6.36 -53.93 50.45
CA GLU A 25 -5.20 -54.04 51.31
C GLU A 25 -4.44 -55.34 51.04
N ASP A 26 -3.13 -55.32 51.12
CA ASP A 26 -2.38 -56.35 51.88
C ASP A 26 -0.91 -55.90 52.05
N ASP A 27 -0.44 -56.30 53.22
CA ASP A 27 0.75 -56.00 54.01
C ASP A 27 2.01 -56.77 53.55
N ALA A 28 3.18 -56.18 53.61
CA ALA A 28 4.40 -56.71 54.23
C ALA A 28 5.72 -56.19 53.69
N GLY A 29 6.60 -55.74 54.57
CA GLY A 29 8.02 -55.85 54.33
C GLY A 29 8.85 -54.57 54.19
N ALA A 30 9.27 -54.02 55.29
CA ALA A 30 10.26 -52.95 55.44
C ALA A 30 11.66 -53.35 54.98
N THR A 31 12.23 -52.52 54.11
CA THR A 31 13.69 -52.30 54.09
C THR A 31 13.98 -50.85 53.73
N GLN A 32 14.45 -50.09 54.70
CA GLN A 32 14.95 -48.72 54.50
C GLN A 32 16.22 -48.73 53.63
N ARG A 33 16.16 -48.20 52.44
CA ARG A 33 17.33 -47.70 51.71
C ARG A 33 17.26 -46.16 51.74
N THR A 34 18.21 -45.59 52.44
CA THR A 34 18.52 -44.16 52.35
C THR A 34 19.09 -43.86 50.98
N GLU A 35 18.25 -43.39 50.04
CA GLU A 35 18.71 -42.78 48.81
C GLU A 35 18.92 -41.29 49.07
N ASN A 36 20.17 -40.86 48.87
CA ASN A 36 20.51 -39.45 48.76
C ASN A 36 19.74 -38.83 47.58
N ALA A 37 18.65 -38.08 47.82
CA ALA A 37 17.96 -37.28 46.85
C ALA A 37 18.89 -36.14 46.43
N ALA A 38 19.33 -36.18 45.19
CA ALA A 38 19.95 -35.02 44.55
C ALA A 38 18.96 -33.81 44.57
N PRO A 39 19.44 -32.59 44.82
CA PRO A 39 18.56 -31.42 44.85
C PRO A 39 17.88 -31.25 43.47
N ALA A 40 16.56 -31.11 43.48
CA ALA A 40 15.77 -30.84 42.31
C ALA A 40 16.35 -29.60 41.58
N PRO A 41 16.45 -29.64 40.23
CA PRO A 41 16.91 -28.48 39.50
C PRO A 41 15.95 -27.32 39.77
N THR A 42 16.45 -26.28 40.40
CA THR A 42 15.76 -24.99 40.53
C THR A 42 15.55 -24.45 39.12
N LEU A 43 14.33 -24.54 38.62
CA LEU A 43 13.91 -23.79 37.45
C LEU A 43 14.16 -22.30 37.73
N ARG A 44 15.28 -21.79 37.26
CA ARG A 44 15.45 -20.33 37.14
C ARG A 44 14.38 -19.87 36.20
N LEU A 45 13.34 -19.22 36.71
CA LEU A 45 12.46 -18.39 35.90
C LEU A 45 13.40 -17.44 35.16
N ALA A 46 13.44 -17.57 33.83
CA ALA A 46 14.15 -16.60 33.02
C ALA A 46 13.55 -15.22 33.35
N SER A 47 14.39 -14.35 33.93
CA SER A 47 13.97 -12.99 34.24
C SER A 47 13.55 -12.35 32.91
N VAL A 48 12.27 -12.01 32.78
CA VAL A 48 11.80 -11.24 31.61
C VAL A 48 12.62 -9.97 31.63
N ALA A 49 13.39 -9.75 30.56
CA ALA A 49 14.21 -8.56 30.42
C ALA A 49 13.29 -7.31 30.54
N PRO A 50 13.70 -6.28 31.28
CA PRO A 50 12.86 -5.10 31.47
C PRO A 50 12.57 -4.43 30.12
N MET A 51 11.28 -4.12 29.87
CA MET A 51 10.80 -3.49 28.67
C MET A 51 10.59 -2.00 28.90
N ALA A 52 11.10 -1.17 27.99
CA ALA A 52 10.67 0.22 27.86
C ALA A 52 9.43 0.26 26.97
N GLN A 53 8.39 0.95 27.41
CA GLN A 53 7.16 1.14 26.65
C GLN A 53 6.90 2.63 26.44
N VAL A 54 6.67 3.02 25.19
CA VAL A 54 6.36 4.39 24.79
C VAL A 54 4.93 4.42 24.25
N SER A 55 4.07 5.25 24.87
CA SER A 55 2.73 5.56 24.38
C SER A 55 2.78 6.85 23.57
N LEU A 56 2.17 6.82 22.39
CA LEU A 56 2.23 7.93 21.43
C LEU A 56 0.85 8.58 21.26
N GLN A 57 0.84 9.90 21.09
CA GLN A 57 -0.38 10.66 20.86
C GLN A 57 -0.55 10.94 19.36
N PRO A 58 -1.77 10.88 18.81
CA PRO A 58 -2.03 11.23 17.41
C PRO A 58 -1.85 12.73 17.16
N THR A 59 -1.72 13.10 15.88
CA THR A 59 -1.72 14.50 15.43
C THR A 59 -2.65 14.70 14.23
N ASP A 60 -3.30 15.87 14.18
CA ASP A 60 -4.10 16.30 13.02
C ASP A 60 -3.29 17.05 11.96
N LEU A 61 -1.99 17.21 12.15
CA LEU A 61 -1.14 17.84 11.14
C LEU A 61 -1.20 17.08 9.84
N ASP A 62 -1.35 17.77 8.73
CA ASP A 62 -1.12 17.22 7.40
C ASP A 62 0.36 17.34 7.05
N PHE A 63 0.91 16.28 6.45
CA PHE A 63 2.32 16.23 6.06
C PHE A 63 2.50 15.28 4.87
N PRO A 64 3.55 15.53 4.05
CA PRO A 64 3.85 14.68 2.91
C PRO A 64 4.22 13.26 3.33
N ASN A 65 3.66 12.29 2.60
CA ASN A 65 4.03 10.88 2.71
C ASN A 65 4.13 10.26 1.31
N PRO A 66 5.02 9.30 1.07
CA PRO A 66 5.17 8.67 -0.24
C PRO A 66 3.92 7.85 -0.61
N GLU A 67 3.65 7.74 -1.90
CA GLU A 67 2.69 6.80 -2.50
C GLU A 67 1.22 6.99 -2.06
N ARG A 68 0.85 8.17 -1.60
CA ARG A 68 -0.53 8.51 -1.17
C ARG A 68 -0.88 9.96 -1.42
N GLY A 69 -2.18 10.26 -1.35
CA GLY A 69 -2.66 11.64 -1.33
C GLY A 69 -2.90 12.22 -2.71
N PHE A 70 -2.98 13.53 -2.78
CA PHE A 70 -3.13 14.20 -4.06
C PHE A 70 -1.86 14.08 -4.91
N TYR A 71 -2.03 13.97 -6.23
CA TYR A 71 -0.97 14.03 -7.21
C TYR A 71 -1.13 15.23 -8.13
N ARG A 72 -0.04 15.66 -8.76
CA ARG A 72 -0.04 16.68 -9.81
C ARG A 72 0.19 16.04 -11.16
N PHE A 73 -0.37 16.66 -12.19
CA PHE A 73 -0.12 16.26 -13.57
C PHE A 73 1.30 16.63 -13.98
N ALA A 74 2.04 15.67 -14.54
CA ALA A 74 3.38 15.88 -15.09
C ALA A 74 3.39 15.58 -16.58
N THR A 75 4.47 15.94 -17.24
CA THR A 75 4.73 15.61 -18.65
C THR A 75 5.11 14.12 -18.81
N ASP A 76 5.25 13.68 -20.07
CA ASP A 76 5.84 12.37 -20.42
C ASP A 76 7.15 12.13 -19.63
N PRO A 77 7.33 10.92 -19.05
CA PRO A 77 8.53 10.64 -18.24
C PRO A 77 9.83 10.93 -18.98
N SER A 78 9.88 10.74 -20.31
CA SER A 78 11.07 11.04 -21.11
C SER A 78 11.43 12.52 -21.22
N LYS A 79 10.55 13.40 -20.75
CA LYS A 79 10.70 14.87 -20.78
C LYS A 79 10.93 15.49 -19.39
N ILE A 80 10.86 14.69 -18.32
CA ILE A 80 11.07 15.18 -16.95
C ILE A 80 12.52 15.59 -16.76
N THR A 81 12.75 16.86 -16.41
CA THR A 81 14.06 17.41 -16.11
C THR A 81 14.37 17.36 -14.62
N ALA A 82 15.60 17.71 -14.23
CA ALA A 82 16.04 17.66 -12.84
C ALA A 82 15.28 18.60 -11.88
N THR A 83 14.57 19.59 -12.43
CA THR A 83 13.90 20.65 -11.64
C THR A 83 12.43 20.87 -11.99
N SER A 84 11.93 20.20 -13.03
CA SER A 84 10.58 20.50 -13.59
C SER A 84 9.43 20.26 -12.63
N LEU A 85 9.61 19.47 -11.57
CA LEU A 85 8.57 19.04 -10.63
C LEU A 85 8.90 19.41 -9.17
N LEU A 86 9.91 20.26 -8.91
CA LEU A 86 10.26 20.67 -7.54
C LEU A 86 9.09 21.32 -6.80
N TYR A 87 8.22 22.04 -7.52
CA TYR A 87 7.02 22.66 -6.95
C TYR A 87 6.07 21.64 -6.31
N VAL A 88 5.96 20.43 -6.87
CA VAL A 88 5.10 19.37 -6.33
C VAL A 88 5.52 18.99 -4.92
N ALA A 89 6.84 18.79 -4.71
CA ALA A 89 7.38 18.48 -3.40
C ALA A 89 7.25 19.66 -2.42
N GLN A 90 7.37 20.91 -2.91
CA GLN A 90 7.19 22.12 -2.12
C GLN A 90 5.74 22.32 -1.68
N GLU A 91 4.77 21.93 -2.50
CA GLU A 91 3.34 21.91 -2.15
C GLU A 91 2.95 20.75 -1.21
N GLY A 92 3.90 19.96 -0.75
CA GLY A 92 3.64 18.86 0.17
C GLY A 92 3.12 17.58 -0.48
N GLN A 93 3.27 17.41 -1.79
CA GLN A 93 2.85 16.19 -2.48
C GLN A 93 4.06 15.32 -2.82
N ARG A 94 3.82 14.01 -3.00
CA ARG A 94 4.87 13.02 -3.28
C ARG A 94 4.55 12.15 -4.50
N LEU A 95 3.42 12.41 -5.16
CA LEU A 95 2.98 11.71 -6.36
C LEU A 95 2.83 12.67 -7.54
N VAL A 96 3.14 12.14 -8.72
CA VAL A 96 2.82 12.77 -10.00
C VAL A 96 2.19 11.73 -10.92
N TYR A 97 1.17 12.14 -11.69
CA TYR A 97 0.73 11.36 -12.84
C TYR A 97 1.60 11.72 -14.04
N THR A 98 2.17 10.71 -14.68
CA THR A 98 3.01 10.94 -15.85
C THR A 98 2.56 10.08 -17.02
N PRO A 99 2.00 10.71 -18.09
CA PRO A 99 1.54 10.02 -19.30
C PRO A 99 2.72 9.73 -20.23
N GLY A 100 3.00 8.46 -20.48
CA GLY A 100 3.95 8.05 -21.52
C GLY A 100 3.30 8.09 -22.89
N ASP A 101 3.65 9.06 -23.71
CA ASP A 101 3.05 9.24 -25.04
C ASP A 101 3.73 8.35 -26.09
N LEU A 102 2.99 7.34 -26.54
CA LEU A 102 3.41 6.41 -27.59
C LEU A 102 2.77 6.68 -28.95
N SER A 103 2.12 7.80 -29.15
CA SER A 103 1.39 8.17 -30.40
C SER A 103 2.26 8.07 -31.65
N ALA A 104 3.52 8.48 -31.55
CA ALA A 104 4.50 8.41 -32.64
C ALA A 104 4.99 6.97 -32.97
N TYR A 105 4.65 5.98 -32.14
CA TYR A 105 5.18 4.62 -32.24
C TYR A 105 4.13 3.56 -32.56
N ARG A 106 2.88 3.94 -32.85
CA ARG A 106 1.77 2.99 -33.14
C ARG A 106 2.11 1.90 -34.15
N THR A 107 2.97 2.19 -35.12
CA THR A 107 3.35 1.27 -36.21
C THR A 107 4.80 0.81 -36.17
N ARG A 108 5.62 1.25 -35.23
CA ARG A 108 7.05 0.96 -35.13
C ARG A 108 7.47 0.69 -33.68
N ASN A 109 8.65 0.11 -33.51
CA ASN A 109 9.24 -0.14 -32.20
C ASN A 109 9.61 1.17 -31.48
N LEU A 110 9.65 1.11 -30.14
CA LEU A 110 10.21 2.20 -29.34
C LEU A 110 11.72 2.27 -29.59
N PRO A 111 12.26 3.44 -29.97
CA PRO A 111 13.68 3.59 -30.17
C PRO A 111 14.44 3.55 -28.86
N ALA A 112 15.68 3.06 -28.88
CA ALA A 112 16.54 3.01 -27.70
C ALA A 112 16.72 4.38 -27.04
N SER A 113 16.74 5.45 -27.83
CA SER A 113 16.81 6.82 -27.32
C SER A 113 15.59 7.23 -26.47
N TYR A 114 14.38 6.77 -26.80
CA TYR A 114 13.19 7.00 -25.98
C TYR A 114 13.30 6.23 -24.65
N LEU A 115 13.66 4.94 -24.70
CA LEU A 115 13.84 4.12 -23.50
C LEU A 115 14.90 4.70 -22.55
N SER A 116 16.03 5.19 -23.10
CA SER A 116 17.08 5.87 -22.31
C SER A 116 16.58 7.18 -21.68
N LYS A 117 15.74 7.95 -22.39
CA LYS A 117 15.13 9.17 -21.84
C LYS A 117 14.15 8.86 -20.71
N LEU A 118 13.40 7.74 -20.79
CA LEU A 118 12.56 7.28 -19.68
C LEU A 118 13.40 7.02 -18.42
N ASP A 119 14.53 6.31 -18.54
CA ASP A 119 15.44 6.08 -17.42
C ASP A 119 15.95 7.41 -16.81
N THR A 120 16.27 8.39 -17.65
CA THR A 120 16.70 9.73 -17.20
C THR A 120 15.56 10.44 -16.45
N GLY A 121 14.35 10.40 -16.96
CA GLY A 121 13.18 11.00 -16.32
C GLY A 121 12.87 10.37 -14.96
N PHE A 122 12.91 9.05 -14.85
CA PHE A 122 12.75 8.35 -13.57
C PHE A 122 13.88 8.67 -12.59
N ALA A 123 15.12 8.82 -13.07
CA ALA A 123 16.22 9.30 -12.23
C ALA A 123 15.99 10.73 -11.71
N ASN A 124 15.37 11.59 -12.53
CA ASN A 124 15.00 12.94 -12.13
C ASN A 124 13.82 12.94 -11.12
N LEU A 125 12.83 12.07 -11.25
CA LEU A 125 11.80 11.87 -10.22
C LEU A 125 12.43 11.48 -8.89
N ARG A 126 13.37 10.52 -8.92
CA ARG A 126 14.10 10.06 -7.74
C ARG A 126 14.84 11.19 -7.02
N LYS A 127 15.48 12.08 -7.77
CA LYS A 127 16.16 13.26 -7.21
C LYS A 127 15.19 14.27 -6.58
N GLN A 128 13.99 14.39 -7.11
CA GLN A 128 12.96 15.33 -6.66
C GLN A 128 12.09 14.79 -5.51
N GLY A 129 12.32 13.55 -5.05
CA GLY A 129 11.57 12.94 -3.95
C GLY A 129 10.15 12.55 -4.34
N LEU A 130 9.90 12.22 -5.60
CA LEU A 130 8.59 11.94 -6.16
C LEU A 130 8.49 10.51 -6.67
N LYS A 131 7.27 9.96 -6.67
CA LYS A 131 6.93 8.70 -7.33
C LYS A 131 5.82 8.90 -8.37
N ALA A 132 5.79 8.02 -9.37
CA ALA A 132 4.88 8.11 -10.50
C ALA A 132 3.65 7.23 -10.34
N VAL A 133 2.47 7.78 -10.64
CA VAL A 133 1.33 7.08 -11.20
C VAL A 133 1.56 7.10 -12.70
N LEU A 134 1.92 5.96 -13.29
CA LEU A 134 2.42 5.87 -14.67
C LEU A 134 1.37 5.26 -15.58
N ARG A 135 1.15 5.86 -16.77
CA ARG A 135 0.29 5.30 -17.83
C ARG A 135 0.94 5.51 -19.18
N PHE A 136 1.00 4.49 -20.02
CA PHE A 136 1.40 4.62 -21.42
C PHE A 136 0.17 4.53 -22.32
N ALA A 137 0.00 5.46 -23.25
CA ALA A 137 -1.08 5.42 -24.22
C ALA A 137 -0.63 5.88 -25.61
N TYR A 138 -1.44 5.58 -26.62
CA TYR A 138 -1.16 5.95 -28.03
C TYR A 138 -1.88 7.21 -28.47
N ASN A 139 -2.70 7.77 -27.62
CA ASN A 139 -3.46 8.99 -27.90
C ASN A 139 -3.91 9.64 -26.58
N TYR A 140 -4.11 10.94 -26.64
CA TYR A 140 -4.64 11.77 -25.55
C TYR A 140 -5.61 12.77 -26.17
N PRO A 141 -6.87 12.36 -26.48
CA PRO A 141 -7.88 13.24 -27.08
C PRO A 141 -8.15 14.47 -26.24
N GLU A 142 -8.21 15.65 -26.85
CA GLU A 142 -8.55 16.92 -26.20
C GLU A 142 -9.94 17.41 -26.59
N THR A 143 -10.48 16.92 -27.71
CA THR A 143 -11.80 17.28 -28.24
C THR A 143 -12.63 16.02 -28.52
N GLU A 144 -13.95 16.18 -28.67
CA GLU A 144 -14.82 15.08 -29.09
C GLU A 144 -14.39 14.49 -30.43
N ALA A 145 -13.97 15.32 -31.35
CA ALA A 145 -13.49 14.87 -32.67
C ALA A 145 -12.21 14.02 -32.53
N ASP A 146 -11.29 14.39 -31.66
CA ASP A 146 -10.09 13.61 -31.36
C ASP A 146 -10.46 12.27 -30.70
N TYR A 147 -11.43 12.28 -29.80
CA TYR A 147 -11.93 11.08 -29.12
C TYR A 147 -12.54 10.09 -30.12
N LEU A 148 -13.41 10.56 -31.01
CA LEU A 148 -14.05 9.73 -32.04
C LEU A 148 -13.04 9.16 -33.05
N ASN A 149 -11.91 9.82 -33.24
CA ASN A 149 -10.84 9.42 -34.15
C ASN A 149 -9.62 8.83 -33.41
N ALA A 150 -9.69 8.60 -32.12
CA ALA A 150 -8.58 8.11 -31.31
C ALA A 150 -8.05 6.76 -31.82
N GLN A 151 -6.75 6.70 -32.10
CA GLN A 151 -6.11 5.51 -32.64
C GLN A 151 -5.19 4.89 -31.61
N ASP A 152 -5.36 3.59 -31.37
CA ASP A 152 -4.40 2.75 -30.64
C ASP A 152 -3.53 1.91 -31.60
N ALA A 153 -2.73 0.98 -31.08
CA ALA A 153 -1.87 0.10 -31.87
C ALA A 153 -2.45 -1.32 -31.93
N THR A 154 -1.97 -2.13 -32.87
CA THR A 154 -2.36 -3.55 -32.95
C THR A 154 -1.91 -4.32 -31.70
N LEU A 155 -2.59 -5.41 -31.33
CA LEU A 155 -2.24 -6.26 -30.19
C LEU A 155 -0.77 -6.69 -30.19
N SER A 156 -0.25 -7.09 -31.36
CA SER A 156 1.15 -7.49 -31.50
C SER A 156 2.09 -6.32 -31.18
N ARG A 157 1.77 -5.12 -31.62
CA ARG A 157 2.56 -3.92 -31.36
C ARG A 157 2.50 -3.52 -29.88
N VAL A 158 1.33 -3.56 -29.26
CA VAL A 158 1.16 -3.34 -27.82
C VAL A 158 2.06 -4.28 -27.02
N LYS A 159 2.00 -5.58 -27.31
CA LYS A 159 2.85 -6.58 -26.60
C LYS A 159 4.35 -6.33 -26.82
N THR A 160 4.75 -5.95 -28.03
CA THR A 160 6.15 -5.58 -28.32
C THR A 160 6.60 -4.38 -27.50
N HIS A 161 5.77 -3.33 -27.40
CA HIS A 161 6.11 -2.14 -26.60
C HIS A 161 6.18 -2.46 -25.10
N ILE A 162 5.25 -3.25 -24.57
CA ILE A 162 5.30 -3.68 -23.18
C ILE A 162 6.61 -4.47 -22.91
N GLN A 163 6.99 -5.36 -23.81
CA GLN A 163 8.26 -6.09 -23.70
C GLN A 163 9.49 -5.17 -23.76
N GLN A 164 9.47 -4.14 -24.63
CA GLN A 164 10.57 -3.17 -24.69
C GLN A 164 10.64 -2.28 -23.44
N LEU A 165 9.49 -1.96 -22.83
CA LEU A 165 9.40 -1.19 -21.59
C LEU A 165 9.78 -2.02 -20.35
N GLN A 166 9.66 -3.33 -20.37
CA GLN A 166 9.92 -4.21 -19.22
C GLN A 166 11.24 -3.91 -18.50
N PRO A 167 12.42 -3.82 -19.18
CA PRO A 167 13.66 -3.52 -18.48
C PRO A 167 13.66 -2.14 -17.81
N VAL A 168 12.99 -1.15 -18.41
CA VAL A 168 12.85 0.21 -17.84
C VAL A 168 11.98 0.19 -16.59
N LEU A 169 10.83 -0.50 -16.64
CA LEU A 169 9.92 -0.64 -15.50
C LEU A 169 10.60 -1.36 -14.32
N GLN A 170 11.37 -2.40 -14.61
CA GLN A 170 12.09 -3.16 -13.58
C GLN A 170 13.19 -2.34 -12.90
N ARG A 171 14.02 -1.63 -13.67
CA ARG A 171 15.09 -0.79 -13.11
C ARG A 171 14.59 0.41 -12.30
N ASN A 172 13.40 0.92 -12.62
CA ASN A 172 12.83 2.13 -12.01
C ASN A 172 11.60 1.84 -11.14
N ALA A 173 11.40 0.59 -10.75
CA ALA A 173 10.27 0.17 -9.92
C ALA A 173 10.18 0.96 -8.60
N ASP A 174 11.30 1.38 -8.06
CA ASP A 174 11.40 2.15 -6.82
C ASP A 174 10.65 3.49 -6.85
N VAL A 175 10.59 4.14 -8.02
CA VAL A 175 9.86 5.41 -8.22
C VAL A 175 8.53 5.26 -8.98
N ILE A 176 8.09 4.03 -9.23
CA ILE A 176 6.76 3.75 -9.76
C ILE A 176 5.87 3.34 -8.59
N ALA A 177 4.94 4.20 -8.20
CA ALA A 177 3.95 3.87 -7.16
C ALA A 177 2.94 2.85 -7.69
N VAL A 178 2.43 3.10 -8.90
CA VAL A 178 1.42 2.27 -9.57
C VAL A 178 1.59 2.41 -11.09
N LEU A 179 1.36 1.32 -11.84
CA LEU A 179 1.17 1.37 -13.29
C LEU A 179 -0.32 1.29 -13.58
N GLN A 180 -0.88 2.25 -14.30
CA GLN A 180 -2.23 2.15 -14.85
C GLN A 180 -2.20 1.42 -16.19
N GLY A 181 -3.27 0.68 -16.51
CA GLY A 181 -3.32 -0.25 -17.64
C GLY A 181 -2.83 0.30 -18.97
N GLY A 182 -3.35 1.44 -19.37
CA GLY A 182 -2.91 2.12 -20.59
C GLY A 182 -3.10 1.32 -21.88
N PHE A 183 -2.44 1.71 -22.94
CA PHE A 183 -2.29 1.07 -24.24
C PHE A 183 -3.59 0.87 -25.06
N ILE A 184 -4.73 0.58 -24.46
CA ILE A 184 -5.97 0.24 -25.15
C ILE A 184 -6.90 1.46 -25.21
N GLY A 185 -7.25 1.87 -26.42
CA GLY A 185 -8.28 2.86 -26.69
C GLY A 185 -7.93 4.30 -26.36
N ALA A 186 -8.95 5.14 -26.22
CA ALA A 186 -8.78 6.54 -25.87
C ALA A 186 -8.15 6.68 -24.47
N TRP A 187 -7.16 7.55 -24.33
CA TRP A 187 -6.33 7.77 -23.12
C TRP A 187 -5.72 6.49 -22.50
N GLY A 188 -5.83 5.36 -23.19
CA GLY A 188 -5.46 4.08 -22.60
C GLY A 188 -6.43 3.57 -21.52
N GLU A 189 -7.71 3.93 -21.58
CA GLU A 189 -8.72 3.62 -20.56
C GLU A 189 -9.53 2.35 -20.83
N TRP A 190 -9.09 1.52 -21.78
CA TRP A 190 -9.64 0.20 -22.05
C TRP A 190 -11.05 0.19 -22.66
N HIS A 191 -11.43 1.29 -23.30
CA HIS A 191 -12.62 1.43 -24.13
C HIS A 191 -12.26 2.07 -25.49
N THR A 192 -13.18 2.08 -26.45
CA THR A 192 -13.05 2.80 -27.75
C THR A 192 -11.73 2.49 -28.46
N SER A 193 -11.46 1.21 -28.77
CA SER A 193 -10.24 0.78 -29.45
C SER A 193 -10.41 0.76 -30.97
N SER A 194 -9.52 1.41 -31.71
CA SER A 194 -9.46 1.37 -33.19
C SER A 194 -8.97 0.00 -33.73
N ASN A 195 -8.34 -0.82 -32.91
CA ASN A 195 -7.81 -2.14 -33.26
C ASN A 195 -8.59 -3.28 -32.61
N ASN A 196 -9.83 -3.02 -32.15
CA ASN A 196 -10.69 -4.02 -31.50
C ASN A 196 -10.06 -4.70 -30.27
N LEU A 197 -9.25 -3.96 -29.48
CA LEU A 197 -8.57 -4.50 -28.31
C LEU A 197 -9.47 -4.68 -27.09
N THR A 198 -10.70 -4.20 -27.14
CA THR A 198 -11.66 -4.25 -26.02
C THR A 198 -12.32 -5.63 -25.82
N THR A 199 -12.05 -6.61 -26.68
CA THR A 199 -12.56 -7.97 -26.47
C THR A 199 -11.91 -8.61 -25.22
N PRO A 200 -12.65 -9.47 -24.45
CA PRO A 200 -12.13 -10.07 -23.22
C PRO A 200 -10.78 -10.78 -23.39
N ALA A 201 -10.61 -11.52 -24.50
CA ALA A 201 -9.36 -12.25 -24.77
C ALA A 201 -8.16 -11.30 -25.06
N ARG A 202 -8.38 -10.19 -25.75
CA ARG A 202 -7.33 -9.22 -26.06
C ARG A 202 -6.98 -8.37 -24.85
N LYS A 203 -7.95 -7.95 -24.05
CA LYS A 203 -7.74 -7.31 -22.75
C LYS A 203 -6.92 -8.22 -21.83
N ALA A 204 -7.30 -9.51 -21.71
CA ALA A 204 -6.54 -10.50 -20.93
C ALA A 204 -5.08 -10.61 -21.41
N ALA A 205 -4.85 -10.65 -22.73
CA ALA A 205 -3.49 -10.76 -23.29
C ALA A 205 -2.63 -9.52 -22.98
N VAL A 206 -3.22 -8.30 -22.94
CA VAL A 206 -2.51 -7.07 -22.56
C VAL A 206 -2.27 -7.06 -21.06
N ARG A 207 -3.28 -7.40 -20.22
CA ARG A 207 -3.14 -7.55 -18.77
C ARG A 207 -1.95 -8.47 -18.41
N ASP A 208 -1.90 -9.65 -19.03
CA ASP A 208 -0.87 -10.64 -18.74
C ASP A 208 0.54 -10.16 -19.13
N ALA A 209 0.64 -9.47 -20.28
CA ALA A 209 1.89 -8.84 -20.69
C ALA A 209 2.35 -7.75 -19.72
N LEU A 210 1.43 -6.92 -19.22
CA LEU A 210 1.71 -5.87 -18.22
C LEU A 210 2.16 -6.47 -16.89
N LEU A 211 1.45 -7.49 -16.39
CA LEU A 211 1.80 -8.18 -15.15
C LEU A 211 3.17 -8.88 -15.24
N GLN A 212 3.54 -9.38 -16.40
CA GLN A 212 4.85 -9.97 -16.66
C GLN A 212 5.96 -8.90 -16.70
N ALA A 213 5.68 -7.74 -17.28
CA ALA A 213 6.66 -6.66 -17.39
C ALA A 213 6.88 -5.91 -16.07
N LEU A 214 5.83 -5.78 -15.27
CA LEU A 214 5.86 -5.06 -14.00
C LEU A 214 6.44 -5.96 -12.88
N PRO A 215 7.38 -5.46 -12.06
CA PRO A 215 7.88 -6.21 -10.91
C PRO A 215 6.74 -6.71 -10.01
N SER A 216 6.90 -7.92 -9.44
CA SER A 216 5.84 -8.60 -8.68
C SER A 216 5.29 -7.78 -7.50
N GLN A 217 6.08 -6.88 -6.95
CA GLN A 217 5.72 -6.04 -5.82
C GLN A 217 5.02 -4.72 -6.22
N ARG A 218 4.70 -4.52 -7.51
CA ARG A 218 4.02 -3.31 -7.99
C ARG A 218 2.63 -3.64 -8.49
N LEU A 219 1.70 -2.70 -8.29
CA LEU A 219 0.30 -2.84 -8.66
C LEU A 219 0.06 -2.33 -10.08
N LEU A 220 -0.85 -3.02 -10.77
CA LEU A 220 -1.47 -2.61 -12.03
C LEU A 220 -2.89 -2.13 -11.73
N HIS A 221 -3.23 -0.88 -12.02
CA HIS A 221 -4.58 -0.38 -11.85
C HIS A 221 -5.31 -0.31 -13.20
N LEU A 222 -6.53 -0.86 -13.25
CA LEU A 222 -7.39 -0.89 -14.43
C LEU A 222 -8.57 0.06 -14.26
N ARG A 223 -9.06 0.60 -15.39
CA ARG A 223 -10.14 1.59 -15.43
C ARG A 223 -11.52 0.99 -15.08
N LEU A 224 -11.80 -0.24 -15.53
CA LEU A 224 -13.13 -0.81 -15.49
C LEU A 224 -13.23 -1.96 -14.49
N PRO A 225 -14.03 -1.84 -13.43
CA PRO A 225 -14.32 -2.94 -12.49
C PRO A 225 -14.92 -4.17 -13.18
N ALA A 226 -15.68 -3.97 -14.25
CA ALA A 226 -16.25 -5.06 -15.03
C ALA A 226 -15.19 -6.00 -15.64
N ASP A 227 -14.06 -5.46 -16.10
CA ASP A 227 -12.96 -6.28 -16.61
C ASP A 227 -12.31 -7.11 -15.50
N LEU A 228 -12.13 -6.52 -14.33
CA LEU A 228 -11.57 -7.21 -13.17
C LEU A 228 -12.51 -8.30 -12.68
N ALA A 229 -13.81 -8.01 -12.57
CA ALA A 229 -14.84 -8.96 -12.14
C ALA A 229 -14.98 -10.15 -13.12
N LEU A 230 -14.79 -9.91 -14.42
CA LEU A 230 -14.80 -10.98 -15.41
C LEU A 230 -13.69 -12.02 -15.18
N TRP A 231 -12.52 -11.58 -14.77
CA TRP A 231 -11.36 -12.48 -14.57
C TRP A 231 -11.28 -13.03 -13.14
N TYR A 232 -11.75 -12.26 -12.17
CA TYR A 232 -11.67 -12.57 -10.74
C TYR A 232 -13.00 -12.27 -10.06
N PRO A 233 -14.03 -13.10 -10.25
CA PRO A 233 -15.40 -12.79 -9.83
C PRO A 233 -15.60 -12.73 -8.31
N THR A 234 -14.63 -13.21 -7.53
CA THR A 234 -14.68 -13.18 -6.06
C THR A 234 -13.52 -12.38 -5.47
N PRO A 235 -13.74 -11.16 -4.97
CA PRO A 235 -12.68 -10.34 -4.36
C PRO A 235 -12.03 -10.97 -3.12
N ALA A 236 -12.71 -11.91 -2.45
CA ALA A 236 -12.17 -12.61 -1.27
C ALA A 236 -10.82 -13.31 -1.54
N ALA A 237 -10.56 -13.75 -2.77
CA ALA A 237 -9.27 -14.31 -3.17
C ALA A 237 -8.14 -13.27 -3.18
N LEU A 238 -8.45 -11.98 -3.22
CA LEU A 238 -7.48 -10.89 -3.18
C LEU A 238 -6.92 -10.67 -1.77
N ALA A 239 -7.68 -10.98 -0.73
CA ALA A 239 -7.39 -10.59 0.65
C ALA A 239 -6.17 -11.28 1.28
N GLN A 240 -5.67 -12.39 0.73
CA GLN A 240 -4.61 -13.21 1.35
C GLN A 240 -3.22 -13.08 0.75
N ALA A 241 -3.00 -12.21 -0.20
CA ALA A 241 -1.84 -12.29 -1.06
C ALA A 241 -0.80 -11.19 -0.86
N LEU A 242 -0.57 -10.77 0.38
CA LEU A 242 0.60 -9.96 0.73
C LEU A 242 1.83 -10.86 0.83
N SER A 243 2.44 -11.18 -0.31
CA SER A 243 3.66 -11.98 -0.42
C SER A 243 4.64 -11.32 -1.38
N ASP A 244 5.89 -11.80 -1.41
CA ASP A 244 6.90 -11.34 -2.38
C ASP A 244 6.57 -11.71 -3.83
N ALA A 245 5.71 -12.72 -4.03
CA ALA A 245 5.21 -13.17 -5.32
C ALA A 245 3.68 -13.33 -5.27
N PRO A 246 2.93 -12.23 -5.14
CA PRO A 246 1.47 -12.29 -5.03
C PRO A 246 0.86 -12.83 -6.33
N PRO A 247 -0.26 -13.56 -6.24
CA PRO A 247 -0.99 -14.01 -7.43
C PRO A 247 -1.49 -12.80 -8.25
N PRO A 248 -1.70 -12.96 -9.56
CA PRO A 248 -2.09 -11.85 -10.44
C PRO A 248 -3.28 -11.04 -9.93
N ALA A 249 -4.30 -11.69 -9.38
CA ALA A 249 -5.48 -11.03 -8.83
C ALA A 249 -5.14 -10.01 -7.72
N ALA A 250 -4.20 -10.33 -6.84
CA ALA A 250 -3.78 -9.46 -5.75
C ALA A 250 -2.89 -8.28 -6.20
N ARG A 251 -2.49 -8.25 -7.47
CA ARG A 251 -1.69 -7.17 -8.06
C ARG A 251 -2.50 -6.20 -8.91
N ILE A 252 -3.81 -6.44 -9.08
CA ILE A 252 -4.66 -5.61 -9.91
C ILE A 252 -5.63 -4.83 -9.04
N GLY A 253 -5.45 -3.51 -9.05
CA GLY A 253 -6.37 -2.54 -8.45
C GLY A 253 -7.16 -1.79 -9.51
N LEU A 254 -7.80 -0.72 -9.09
CA LEU A 254 -8.68 0.08 -9.93
C LEU A 254 -8.26 1.54 -9.93
N HIS A 255 -8.47 2.22 -11.06
CA HIS A 255 -8.49 3.67 -11.11
C HIS A 255 -9.80 4.15 -11.74
N ASN A 256 -10.30 5.28 -11.24
CA ASN A 256 -11.54 5.88 -11.71
C ASN A 256 -11.25 7.32 -12.17
N ASP A 257 -11.30 7.55 -13.47
CA ASP A 257 -10.90 8.84 -14.06
C ASP A 257 -12.09 9.81 -14.21
N CYS A 258 -13.25 9.46 -13.60
CA CYS A 258 -14.41 10.33 -13.44
C CYS A 258 -15.11 10.13 -12.09
N PHE A 259 -14.32 9.94 -11.03
CA PHE A 259 -14.82 9.67 -9.69
C PHE A 259 -15.82 10.74 -9.24
N LEU A 260 -17.01 10.34 -8.82
CA LEU A 260 -18.12 11.18 -8.36
C LEU A 260 -18.83 12.04 -9.43
N ALA A 261 -18.41 12.00 -10.68
CA ALA A 261 -18.88 12.96 -11.70
C ALA A 261 -20.30 12.67 -12.23
N SER A 262 -20.78 11.43 -12.12
CA SER A 262 -22.15 11.04 -12.51
C SER A 262 -22.62 9.84 -11.68
N PRO A 263 -23.89 9.42 -11.81
CA PRO A 263 -24.39 8.23 -11.09
C PRO A 263 -23.59 6.96 -11.37
N ASP A 264 -22.99 6.79 -12.55
CA ASP A 264 -22.16 5.64 -12.93
C ASP A 264 -20.66 6.00 -13.11
N ASP A 265 -20.25 7.18 -12.65
CA ASP A 265 -18.90 7.74 -12.82
C ASP A 265 -18.45 7.72 -14.29
N VAL A 266 -19.29 8.28 -15.15
CA VAL A 266 -19.12 8.41 -16.62
C VAL A 266 -18.66 7.07 -17.22
N GLY A 267 -19.47 6.04 -17.01
CA GLY A 267 -19.27 4.71 -17.58
C GLY A 267 -18.35 3.77 -16.79
N THR A 268 -17.73 4.20 -15.69
CA THR A 268 -16.93 3.29 -14.84
C THR A 268 -17.74 2.12 -14.33
N TYR A 269 -19.00 2.39 -13.94
CA TYR A 269 -19.96 1.40 -13.42
C TYR A 269 -21.11 1.17 -14.37
N PHE A 270 -20.92 1.41 -15.67
CA PHE A 270 -21.95 1.18 -16.68
C PHE A 270 -22.38 -0.29 -16.68
N ALA A 271 -23.71 -0.52 -16.64
CA ALA A 271 -24.33 -1.82 -16.77
C ALA A 271 -25.75 -1.67 -17.30
N GLU A 272 -26.35 -2.75 -17.79
CA GLU A 272 -27.69 -2.74 -18.38
C GLU A 272 -28.79 -2.39 -17.36
N THR A 273 -28.56 -2.68 -16.08
CA THR A 273 -29.50 -2.39 -15.00
C THR A 273 -28.82 -1.72 -13.82
N ALA A 274 -29.58 -0.95 -13.04
CA ALA A 274 -29.10 -0.32 -11.81
C ALA A 274 -28.58 -1.36 -10.79
N ALA A 275 -29.17 -2.54 -10.73
CA ALA A 275 -28.73 -3.62 -9.84
C ALA A 275 -27.35 -4.14 -10.23
N GLN A 276 -27.07 -4.30 -11.53
CA GLN A 276 -25.75 -4.70 -12.02
C GLN A 276 -24.70 -3.61 -11.80
N SER A 277 -25.05 -2.33 -12.03
CA SER A 277 -24.18 -1.19 -11.71
C SER A 277 -23.84 -1.16 -10.22
N GLN A 278 -24.81 -1.37 -9.33
CA GLN A 278 -24.58 -1.45 -7.90
C GLN A 278 -23.71 -2.66 -7.51
N ALA A 279 -23.88 -3.81 -8.18
CA ALA A 279 -23.01 -4.97 -7.97
C ALA A 279 -21.55 -4.69 -8.35
N LEU A 280 -21.31 -3.97 -9.47
CA LEU A 280 -19.97 -3.52 -9.86
C LEU A 280 -19.36 -2.54 -8.84
N ARG A 281 -20.14 -1.63 -8.28
CA ARG A 281 -19.69 -0.72 -7.21
C ARG A 281 -19.30 -1.52 -5.97
N THR A 282 -20.12 -2.45 -5.52
CA THR A 282 -19.82 -3.31 -4.38
C THR A 282 -18.57 -4.14 -4.63
N TYR A 283 -18.42 -4.70 -5.82
CA TYR A 283 -17.22 -5.43 -6.22
C TYR A 283 -15.98 -4.53 -6.15
N ALA A 284 -16.04 -3.31 -6.70
CA ALA A 284 -14.92 -2.37 -6.70
C ALA A 284 -14.50 -1.98 -5.26
N GLN A 285 -15.45 -1.75 -4.37
CA GLN A 285 -15.20 -1.48 -2.95
C GLN A 285 -14.47 -2.63 -2.27
N GLN A 286 -14.88 -3.87 -2.53
CA GLN A 286 -14.23 -5.06 -1.97
C GLN A 286 -12.82 -5.29 -2.55
N ALA A 287 -12.64 -5.13 -3.84
CA ALA A 287 -11.36 -5.29 -4.50
C ALA A 287 -10.34 -4.24 -4.02
N SER A 288 -10.76 -2.97 -3.94
CA SER A 288 -9.91 -1.87 -3.51
C SER A 288 -9.49 -1.93 -2.04
N ALA A 289 -10.18 -2.69 -1.19
CA ALA A 289 -9.78 -2.91 0.19
C ALA A 289 -8.37 -3.52 0.32
N VAL A 290 -7.91 -4.24 -0.70
CA VAL A 290 -6.59 -4.89 -0.73
C VAL A 290 -5.59 -4.10 -1.57
N THR A 291 -6.00 -3.69 -2.77
CA THR A 291 -5.10 -3.11 -3.78
C THR A 291 -5.15 -1.57 -3.82
N GLY A 292 -6.01 -0.96 -3.00
CA GLY A 292 -6.32 0.47 -3.11
C GLY A 292 -7.03 0.81 -4.41
N ALA A 293 -7.45 2.05 -4.51
CA ALA A 293 -7.92 2.64 -5.75
C ALA A 293 -7.33 4.05 -5.91
N GLY A 294 -7.45 4.62 -7.09
CA GLY A 294 -7.06 5.99 -7.34
C GLY A 294 -7.74 6.54 -8.57
N GLY A 295 -7.27 7.66 -9.08
CA GLY A 295 -7.80 8.25 -10.29
C GLY A 295 -7.96 9.75 -10.22
N GLU A 296 -9.02 10.26 -10.82
CA GLU A 296 -9.36 11.68 -10.84
C GLU A 296 -10.88 11.88 -10.85
N THR A 297 -11.32 13.07 -10.48
CA THR A 297 -12.66 13.56 -10.83
C THR A 297 -12.62 14.03 -12.28
N CYS A 298 -13.78 14.19 -12.93
CA CYS A 298 -13.85 14.81 -14.23
C CYS A 298 -15.00 15.84 -14.28
N GLU A 299 -15.04 16.67 -15.31
CA GLU A 299 -16.17 17.58 -15.50
C GLU A 299 -17.46 16.77 -15.58
N PRO A 300 -18.46 17.06 -14.72
CA PRO A 300 -19.73 16.37 -14.77
C PRO A 300 -20.43 16.61 -16.09
N PRO A 301 -20.82 15.55 -16.83
CA PRO A 301 -21.57 15.74 -18.08
C PRO A 301 -22.98 16.26 -17.78
N GLU A 302 -23.43 17.28 -18.50
CA GLU A 302 -24.81 17.77 -18.38
C GLU A 302 -25.81 16.78 -19.00
N PRO A 303 -26.93 16.48 -18.36
CA PRO A 303 -27.46 16.98 -17.06
C PRO A 303 -27.14 16.02 -15.88
N ALA A 304 -25.96 15.45 -15.79
CA ALA A 304 -25.63 14.45 -14.78
C ALA A 304 -25.66 15.01 -13.34
N GLN A 305 -26.06 14.16 -12.42
CA GLN A 305 -26.05 14.48 -10.98
C GLN A 305 -24.69 14.07 -10.39
N ALA A 306 -23.75 15.00 -10.33
CA ALA A 306 -22.47 14.81 -9.65
C ALA A 306 -22.64 14.78 -8.14
N ARG A 307 -21.81 13.98 -7.48
CA ARG A 307 -21.76 13.85 -6.01
C ARG A 307 -20.61 14.68 -5.46
N MET A 308 -20.80 16.01 -5.40
CA MET A 308 -19.74 16.99 -5.10
C MET A 308 -19.71 17.41 -3.63
N ALA A 309 -20.65 16.97 -2.78
CA ALA A 309 -20.69 17.38 -1.39
C ALA A 309 -19.57 16.74 -0.55
N CYS A 310 -19.21 17.39 0.56
CA CYS A 310 -18.27 16.79 1.54
C CYS A 310 -18.71 15.40 2.01
N ALA A 311 -20.00 15.20 2.24
CA ALA A 311 -20.54 13.89 2.63
C ALA A 311 -20.27 12.80 1.58
N ASP A 312 -20.24 13.16 0.30
CA ASP A 312 -20.01 12.21 -0.77
C ASP A 312 -18.55 11.76 -0.82
N ILE A 313 -17.60 12.70 -0.88
CA ILE A 313 -16.18 12.34 -0.94
C ILE A 313 -15.72 11.63 0.35
N LEU A 314 -16.20 12.01 1.52
CA LEU A 314 -15.83 11.36 2.78
C LEU A 314 -16.39 9.93 2.85
N ARG A 315 -17.60 9.69 2.35
CA ARG A 315 -18.22 8.38 2.28
C ARG A 315 -17.58 7.50 1.20
N GLU A 316 -17.51 8.00 -0.04
CA GLU A 316 -17.07 7.19 -1.18
C GLU A 316 -15.56 7.07 -1.25
N GLY A 317 -14.79 8.09 -0.85
CA GLY A 317 -13.35 7.98 -0.71
C GLY A 317 -12.92 6.87 0.25
N ALA A 318 -13.65 6.73 1.37
CA ALA A 318 -13.45 5.63 2.31
C ALA A 318 -13.92 4.29 1.75
N ALA A 319 -15.13 4.23 1.16
CA ALA A 319 -15.70 2.98 0.65
C ALA A 319 -14.90 2.38 -0.51
N TYR A 320 -14.29 3.20 -1.36
CA TYR A 320 -13.45 2.76 -2.47
C TYR A 320 -11.96 2.73 -2.14
N HIS A 321 -11.57 2.91 -0.88
CA HIS A 321 -10.17 2.87 -0.43
C HIS A 321 -9.25 3.73 -1.30
N MET A 322 -9.67 4.98 -1.54
CA MET A 322 -8.95 5.90 -2.41
C MET A 322 -7.57 6.21 -1.86
N SER A 323 -6.54 5.80 -2.60
CA SER A 323 -5.13 5.96 -2.25
C SER A 323 -4.54 7.25 -2.79
N TYR A 324 -4.97 7.66 -3.98
CA TYR A 324 -4.47 8.84 -4.68
C TYR A 324 -5.55 9.46 -5.57
N LEU A 325 -5.51 10.80 -5.75
CA LEU A 325 -6.46 11.55 -6.56
C LEU A 325 -5.76 12.73 -7.24
N ASN A 326 -6.12 13.02 -8.50
CA ASN A 326 -5.60 14.17 -9.24
C ASN A 326 -6.01 15.49 -8.58
N ARG A 327 -5.05 16.39 -8.33
CA ARG A 327 -5.32 17.73 -7.77
C ARG A 327 -5.61 18.78 -8.86
N ASP A 328 -5.22 18.48 -10.10
CA ASP A 328 -5.33 19.41 -11.24
C ASP A 328 -6.66 19.28 -12.00
N TYR A 329 -7.44 18.20 -11.77
CA TYR A 329 -8.68 17.93 -12.51
C TYR A 329 -9.69 17.11 -11.67
N TYR A 330 -10.97 17.48 -11.59
CA TYR A 330 -11.62 18.67 -12.06
C TYR A 330 -11.79 19.67 -10.92
N GLU A 331 -11.46 20.95 -11.11
CA GLU A 331 -11.38 21.97 -10.07
C GLU A 331 -12.69 22.20 -9.30
N GLY A 332 -13.84 22.00 -9.97
CA GLY A 332 -15.16 22.20 -9.37
C GLY A 332 -15.38 21.35 -8.11
N PHE A 333 -14.88 20.12 -8.06
CA PHE A 333 -14.96 19.28 -6.85
C PHE A 333 -14.16 19.87 -5.69
N PHE A 334 -12.93 20.29 -5.95
CA PHE A 334 -12.05 20.84 -4.91
C PHE A 334 -12.59 22.16 -4.36
N ALA A 335 -13.18 23.01 -5.21
CA ALA A 335 -13.85 24.23 -4.78
C ALA A 335 -15.03 23.93 -3.84
N GLN A 336 -15.84 22.90 -4.14
CA GLN A 336 -16.95 22.48 -3.28
C GLN A 336 -16.45 21.89 -1.95
N TRP A 337 -15.41 21.05 -1.95
CA TRP A 337 -14.84 20.49 -0.72
C TRP A 337 -14.18 21.56 0.14
N GLN A 338 -13.55 22.55 -0.49
CA GLN A 338 -12.99 23.72 0.22
C GLN A 338 -14.10 24.57 0.86
N ALA A 339 -15.15 24.90 0.10
CA ALA A 339 -16.30 25.67 0.58
C ALA A 339 -17.08 24.90 1.68
N GLY A 340 -17.19 23.58 1.55
CA GLY A 340 -17.81 22.70 2.56
C GLY A 340 -16.94 22.43 3.79
N GLY A 341 -15.68 22.89 3.81
CA GLY A 341 -14.76 22.76 4.95
C GLY A 341 -14.09 21.39 5.13
N CYS A 342 -14.30 20.44 4.22
CA CYS A 342 -13.74 19.08 4.36
C CYS A 342 -12.41 18.85 3.65
N MET A 343 -11.89 19.79 2.88
CA MET A 343 -10.70 19.60 2.06
C MET A 343 -9.47 19.12 2.87
N ALA A 344 -9.30 19.67 4.09
CA ALA A 344 -8.20 19.26 4.97
C ALA A 344 -8.37 17.80 5.46
N GLU A 345 -9.60 17.37 5.75
CA GLU A 345 -9.87 15.97 6.11
C GLU A 345 -9.64 15.04 4.94
N VAL A 346 -10.11 15.39 3.74
CA VAL A 346 -9.85 14.64 2.51
C VAL A 346 -8.34 14.47 2.30
N SER A 347 -7.54 15.54 2.41
CA SER A 347 -6.08 15.48 2.27
C SER A 347 -5.45 14.51 3.27
N ARG A 348 -5.83 14.60 4.56
CA ARG A 348 -5.28 13.74 5.61
C ARG A 348 -5.65 12.27 5.41
N ARG A 349 -6.88 11.97 4.95
CA ARG A 349 -7.40 10.59 4.87
C ARG A 349 -7.16 9.91 3.53
N LEU A 350 -6.90 10.65 2.47
CA LEU A 350 -6.62 10.11 1.15
C LEU A 350 -5.35 9.24 1.17
N GLY A 351 -5.51 7.94 0.94
CA GLY A 351 -4.48 6.92 1.13
C GLY A 351 -4.37 6.47 2.59
N TYR A 352 -3.20 6.06 3.02
CA TYR A 352 -2.94 5.62 4.38
C TYR A 352 -2.62 6.81 5.32
N ARG A 353 -2.97 6.64 6.61
CA ARG A 353 -2.56 7.53 7.70
C ARG A 353 -2.31 6.68 8.94
N LEU A 354 -1.06 6.32 9.17
CA LEU A 354 -0.69 5.38 10.23
C LEU A 354 -0.39 6.11 11.52
N GLU A 355 -1.08 5.72 12.60
CA GLU A 355 -0.91 6.23 13.96
C GLU A 355 -0.37 5.13 14.85
N LEU A 356 0.82 5.33 15.39
CA LEU A 356 1.37 4.46 16.42
C LEU A 356 0.63 4.69 17.75
N GLN A 357 0.26 3.63 18.40
CA GLN A 357 -0.35 3.65 19.74
C GLN A 357 0.69 3.38 20.81
N THR A 358 1.45 2.28 20.65
CA THR A 358 2.53 1.91 21.56
C THR A 358 3.69 1.31 20.79
N VAL A 359 4.89 1.60 21.26
CA VAL A 359 6.12 0.91 20.87
C VAL A 359 6.83 0.46 22.12
N SER A 360 7.20 -0.83 22.20
CA SER A 360 7.96 -1.36 23.31
C SER A 360 9.23 -2.05 22.81
N HIS A 361 10.29 -1.97 23.60
CA HIS A 361 11.56 -2.65 23.33
C HIS A 361 12.27 -3.03 24.63
N GLY A 362 13.14 -4.01 24.60
CA GLY A 362 14.01 -4.31 25.73
C GLY A 362 14.85 -3.09 26.12
N SER A 363 15.02 -2.82 27.41
CA SER A 363 15.82 -1.67 27.87
C SER A 363 17.30 -2.02 28.10
N ILE A 364 17.64 -3.31 28.12
CA ILE A 364 19.02 -3.82 28.30
C ILE A 364 19.21 -4.99 27.33
N ALA A 365 20.36 -5.06 26.69
CA ALA A 365 20.77 -6.19 25.84
C ALA A 365 22.29 -6.32 25.77
N ALA A 366 22.80 -7.51 25.41
CA ALA A 366 24.21 -7.72 25.12
C ALA A 366 24.55 -7.53 23.66
N PRO A 367 25.78 -7.13 23.31
CA PRO A 367 26.24 -7.15 21.93
C PRO A 367 26.07 -8.54 21.30
N GLY A 368 25.53 -8.64 20.08
CA GLY A 368 25.24 -9.91 19.43
C GLY A 368 24.06 -10.69 20.05
N GLY A 369 23.41 -10.17 21.09
CA GLY A 369 22.20 -10.74 21.69
C GLY A 369 20.94 -10.40 20.88
N THR A 370 19.77 -10.69 21.46
CA THR A 370 18.47 -10.34 20.87
C THR A 370 17.80 -9.22 21.67
N LEU A 371 17.04 -8.40 20.98
CA LEU A 371 16.21 -7.33 21.52
C LEU A 371 14.75 -7.65 21.23
N ALA A 372 13.96 -7.89 22.27
CA ALA A 372 12.50 -8.03 22.14
C ALA A 372 11.86 -6.69 21.79
N TRP A 373 10.83 -6.71 20.95
CA TRP A 373 10.10 -5.51 20.54
C TRP A 373 8.62 -5.79 20.31
N SER A 374 7.79 -4.76 20.44
CA SER A 374 6.42 -4.77 19.96
C SER A 374 6.02 -3.39 19.44
N VAL A 375 5.15 -3.37 18.44
CA VAL A 375 4.58 -2.15 17.83
C VAL A 375 3.09 -2.36 17.64
N ALA A 376 2.28 -1.44 18.17
CA ALA A 376 0.85 -1.37 17.93
C ALA A 376 0.52 -0.06 17.22
N LEU A 377 -0.29 -0.14 16.16
CA LEU A 377 -0.71 0.99 15.34
C LEU A 377 -2.13 0.81 14.78
N SER A 378 -2.70 1.88 14.26
CA SER A 378 -3.93 1.88 13.47
C SER A 378 -3.76 2.71 12.21
N ASN A 379 -4.63 2.51 11.22
CA ASN A 379 -4.67 3.27 9.99
C ASN A 379 -5.94 4.12 9.93
N GLN A 380 -5.80 5.43 10.05
CA GLN A 380 -6.90 6.40 9.99
C GLN A 380 -7.16 6.94 8.57
N GLY A 381 -6.36 6.50 7.60
CA GLY A 381 -6.58 6.79 6.19
C GLY A 381 -7.68 5.94 5.57
N TRP A 382 -7.94 6.16 4.30
CA TRP A 382 -8.93 5.40 3.53
C TRP A 382 -8.40 4.11 2.93
N ALA A 383 -7.08 3.99 2.74
CA ALA A 383 -6.45 2.87 2.07
C ALA A 383 -5.24 2.34 2.83
N ARG A 384 -4.82 1.14 2.48
CA ARG A 384 -3.53 0.57 2.91
C ARG A 384 -2.37 1.21 2.13
N PRO A 385 -1.12 1.17 2.61
CA PRO A 385 0.04 1.43 1.75
C PRO A 385 0.01 0.53 0.51
N LEU A 386 0.29 1.11 -0.66
CA LEU A 386 0.22 0.38 -1.94
C LEU A 386 1.36 -0.63 -2.12
N ASN A 387 2.56 -0.27 -1.67
CA ASN A 387 3.77 -1.04 -1.91
C ASN A 387 4.38 -1.57 -0.60
N PRO A 388 5.19 -2.65 -0.64
CA PRO A 388 5.80 -3.23 0.54
C PRO A 388 6.60 -2.20 1.34
N ARG A 389 6.43 -2.24 2.66
CA ARG A 389 7.16 -1.37 3.57
C ARG A 389 7.21 -2.00 4.96
N SER A 390 8.41 -2.26 5.46
CA SER A 390 8.64 -2.83 6.78
C SER A 390 9.08 -1.77 7.78
N LEU A 391 8.97 -2.09 9.06
CA LEU A 391 9.48 -1.27 10.15
C LEU A 391 10.94 -1.61 10.45
N ALA A 392 11.65 -0.66 11.05
CA ALA A 392 12.98 -0.86 11.60
C ALA A 392 13.13 -0.09 12.93
N LEU A 393 13.75 -0.67 13.94
CA LEU A 393 14.33 0.08 15.04
C LEU A 393 15.67 0.67 14.59
N VAL A 394 15.96 1.88 15.04
CA VAL A 394 17.24 2.55 14.76
C VAL A 394 17.84 2.96 16.09
N LEU A 395 19.00 2.38 16.42
CA LEU A 395 19.76 2.67 17.62
C LEU A 395 20.79 3.77 17.32
N VAL A 396 20.78 4.85 18.07
CA VAL A 396 21.64 6.02 17.84
C VAL A 396 22.48 6.26 19.07
N ASP A 397 23.81 6.22 18.93
CA ASP A 397 24.74 6.48 20.00
C ASP A 397 24.91 7.98 20.30
N ALA A 398 25.73 8.32 21.30
CA ALA A 398 26.01 9.68 21.72
C ALA A 398 26.77 10.50 20.63
N GLN A 399 27.41 9.84 19.66
CA GLN A 399 28.11 10.44 18.53
C GLN A 399 27.19 10.62 17.30
N GLY A 400 25.92 10.18 17.40
CA GLY A 400 24.96 10.24 16.32
C GLY A 400 25.10 9.11 15.29
N GLN A 401 25.95 8.10 15.55
CA GLN A 401 26.05 6.92 14.70
C GLN A 401 24.82 6.05 14.87
N ALA A 402 24.30 5.52 13.75
CA ALA A 402 23.04 4.80 13.74
C ALA A 402 23.23 3.35 13.29
N ALA A 403 22.67 2.40 14.06
CA ALA A 403 22.52 1.01 13.68
C ALA A 403 21.04 0.74 13.38
N THR A 404 20.73 0.32 12.15
CA THR A 404 19.36 0.01 11.71
C THR A 404 19.09 -1.48 11.85
N LEU A 405 18.01 -1.82 12.55
CA LEU A 405 17.57 -3.18 12.86
C LEU A 405 16.21 -3.44 12.19
N PRO A 406 16.16 -4.07 11.01
CA PRO A 406 14.90 -4.40 10.35
C PRO A 406 14.04 -5.33 11.21
N LEU A 407 12.76 -4.99 11.39
CA LEU A 407 11.80 -5.80 12.15
C LEU A 407 11.14 -6.81 11.22
N ALA A 408 11.66 -8.04 11.25
CA ALA A 408 11.17 -9.13 10.40
C ALA A 408 9.68 -9.41 10.64
N GLY A 409 8.96 -9.74 9.56
CA GLY A 409 7.53 -10.06 9.62
C GLY A 409 6.61 -8.84 9.64
N THR A 410 7.15 -7.61 9.72
CA THR A 410 6.33 -6.40 9.59
C THR A 410 6.12 -6.03 8.12
N ASP A 411 4.88 -5.75 7.75
CA ASP A 411 4.51 -5.20 6.44
C ASP A 411 3.34 -4.24 6.61
N LEU A 412 3.58 -2.96 6.37
CA LEU A 412 2.57 -1.92 6.57
C LEU A 412 1.37 -2.04 5.61
N ARG A 413 1.46 -2.85 4.55
CA ARG A 413 0.30 -3.22 3.73
C ARG A 413 -0.77 -4.00 4.51
N GLN A 414 -0.45 -4.56 5.68
CA GLN A 414 -1.41 -5.22 6.58
C GLN A 414 -2.26 -4.23 7.37
N ALA A 415 -1.90 -2.94 7.42
CA ALA A 415 -2.63 -1.91 8.15
C ALA A 415 -3.96 -1.58 7.47
N THR A 416 -5.01 -2.34 7.77
CA THR A 416 -6.37 -2.12 7.28
C THR A 416 -6.93 -0.83 7.86
N PRO A 417 -7.60 0.03 7.07
CA PRO A 417 -8.28 1.22 7.59
C PRO A 417 -9.25 0.87 8.73
N GLY A 418 -9.14 1.60 9.84
CA GLY A 418 -9.99 1.44 11.01
C GLY A 418 -9.67 0.26 11.93
N GLU A 419 -8.80 -0.66 11.51
CA GLU A 419 -8.47 -1.86 12.29
C GLU A 419 -7.16 -1.69 13.08
N PRO A 420 -7.09 -2.19 14.33
CA PRO A 420 -5.84 -2.23 15.06
C PRO A 420 -4.90 -3.28 14.48
N LEU A 421 -3.61 -2.97 14.45
CA LEU A 421 -2.56 -3.87 14.00
C LEU A 421 -1.42 -3.91 15.03
N GLN A 422 -0.99 -5.10 15.38
CA GLN A 422 0.10 -5.29 16.32
C GLN A 422 1.07 -6.34 15.83
N TRP A 423 2.35 -6.05 15.97
CA TRP A 423 3.44 -6.99 15.78
C TRP A 423 4.31 -7.07 17.03
N SER A 424 4.92 -8.21 17.24
CA SER A 424 5.94 -8.41 18.26
C SER A 424 6.95 -9.46 17.78
N GLY A 425 8.15 -9.40 18.32
CA GLY A 425 9.20 -10.34 17.97
C GLY A 425 10.52 -10.00 18.64
N GLU A 426 11.56 -10.60 18.13
CA GLU A 426 12.94 -10.33 18.53
C GLU A 426 13.76 -9.92 17.32
N VAL A 427 14.75 -9.06 17.53
CA VAL A 427 15.71 -8.65 16.50
C VAL A 427 17.13 -8.82 17.04
N ALA A 428 18.01 -9.39 16.21
CA ALA A 428 19.41 -9.58 16.60
C ALA A 428 20.15 -8.23 16.61
N LEU A 429 20.91 -7.98 17.66
CA LEU A 429 21.85 -6.86 17.72
C LEU A 429 23.15 -7.23 16.99
N PRO A 430 23.78 -6.29 16.27
CA PRO A 430 25.11 -6.52 15.70
C PRO A 430 26.13 -6.90 16.79
N ALA A 431 26.93 -7.92 16.54
CA ALA A 431 27.99 -8.32 17.48
C ALA A 431 29.04 -7.21 17.67
N ALA A 432 29.22 -6.35 16.68
CA ALA A 432 30.13 -5.20 16.74
C ALA A 432 29.51 -3.96 17.40
N LEU A 433 28.26 -4.03 17.89
CA LEU A 433 27.64 -2.89 18.57
C LEU A 433 28.36 -2.65 19.91
N ALA A 434 28.90 -1.45 20.09
CA ALA A 434 29.66 -1.10 21.28
C ALA A 434 28.76 -1.07 22.53
N SER A 435 29.32 -1.39 23.69
CA SER A 435 28.62 -1.17 24.97
C SER A 435 28.38 0.34 25.18
N GLY A 436 27.20 0.68 25.69
CA GLY A 436 26.80 2.08 25.87
C GLY A 436 25.30 2.29 25.87
N SER A 437 24.89 3.54 25.97
CA SER A 437 23.48 3.96 25.89
C SER A 437 23.13 4.42 24.48
N TYR A 438 22.05 3.90 23.93
CA TYR A 438 21.53 4.23 22.61
C TYR A 438 20.13 4.81 22.71
N GLN A 439 19.89 5.91 22.00
CA GLN A 439 18.54 6.41 21.75
C GLN A 439 17.81 5.48 20.77
N VAL A 440 16.58 5.13 21.09
CA VAL A 440 15.79 4.22 20.24
C VAL A 440 14.83 5.02 19.38
N HIS A 441 14.86 4.78 18.06
CA HIS A 441 13.97 5.38 17.10
C HIS A 441 13.22 4.29 16.33
N LEU A 442 12.06 4.64 15.78
CA LEU A 442 11.31 3.80 14.84
C LEU A 442 11.34 4.44 13.45
N ALA A 443 11.60 3.64 12.43
CA ALA A 443 11.59 4.06 11.04
C ALA A 443 10.73 3.13 10.18
N ALA A 444 10.18 3.68 9.10
CA ALA A 444 9.53 2.94 8.02
C ALA A 444 10.16 3.39 6.68
N PRO A 445 11.39 2.93 6.37
CA PRO A 445 12.12 3.32 5.17
C PRO A 445 11.43 2.79 3.90
N ASP A 446 11.78 3.29 2.73
CA ASP A 446 11.38 2.68 1.48
C ASP A 446 11.98 1.26 1.36
N ALA A 447 11.21 0.33 0.80
CA ALA A 447 11.67 -1.06 0.62
C ALA A 447 12.79 -1.17 -0.44
N ALA A 448 12.86 -0.22 -1.37
CA ALA A 448 13.91 -0.21 -2.38
C ALA A 448 15.24 0.29 -1.77
N ALA A 449 16.29 -0.52 -1.88
CA ALA A 449 17.61 -0.20 -1.32
C ALA A 449 18.15 1.18 -1.78
N ALA A 450 17.85 1.57 -3.03
CA ALA A 450 18.25 2.86 -3.59
C ALA A 450 17.59 4.07 -2.89
N LEU A 451 16.46 3.87 -2.22
CA LEU A 451 15.68 4.91 -1.56
C LEU A 451 15.65 4.77 -0.03
N ALA A 452 16.01 3.62 0.52
CA ALA A 452 15.91 3.32 1.95
C ALA A 452 16.65 4.32 2.86
N GLY A 453 17.78 4.87 2.39
CA GLY A 453 18.57 5.89 3.10
C GLY A 453 18.09 7.32 2.87
N ASN A 454 17.08 7.55 2.04
CA ASN A 454 16.58 8.89 1.73
C ASN A 454 15.35 9.22 2.56
N ALA A 455 15.47 10.13 3.50
CA ALA A 455 14.41 10.55 4.42
C ALA A 455 13.12 11.01 3.73
N THR A 456 13.20 11.55 2.51
CA THR A 456 12.04 12.00 1.73
C THR A 456 11.10 10.83 1.37
N TYR A 457 11.64 9.62 1.26
CA TYR A 457 10.87 8.40 0.96
C TYR A 457 10.50 7.60 2.20
N ALA A 458 10.94 8.03 3.40
CA ALA A 458 10.51 7.42 4.65
C ALA A 458 9.05 7.77 4.95
N LEU A 459 8.29 6.81 5.47
CA LEU A 459 6.92 7.05 5.92
C LEU A 459 6.94 7.71 7.29
N ARG A 460 6.28 8.86 7.41
CA ARG A 460 6.03 9.55 8.69
C ARG A 460 4.74 9.02 9.31
N PHE A 461 4.81 8.67 10.60
CA PHE A 461 3.63 8.33 11.39
C PHE A 461 2.87 9.58 11.81
N ALA A 462 1.53 9.46 11.93
CA ALA A 462 0.66 10.56 12.30
C ALA A 462 0.60 10.76 13.83
N ASN A 463 1.78 10.92 14.42
CA ASN A 463 1.93 11.14 15.85
C ASN A 463 2.48 12.54 16.14
N ALA A 464 2.04 13.10 17.24
CA ALA A 464 2.48 14.41 17.73
C ALA A 464 3.89 14.31 18.32
N ASP A 465 4.69 15.33 18.08
CA ASP A 465 5.93 15.53 18.81
C ASP A 465 5.62 15.88 20.28
N ASN A 466 6.41 15.37 21.21
CA ASN A 466 6.26 15.61 22.64
C ASN A 466 7.62 15.86 23.28
N ALA A 467 7.92 17.11 23.58
CA ALA A 467 9.21 17.50 24.15
C ALA A 467 9.45 16.94 25.58
N VAL A 468 8.38 16.61 26.33
CA VAL A 468 8.51 16.07 27.70
C VAL A 468 8.96 14.60 27.66
N THR A 469 8.42 13.82 26.73
CA THR A 469 8.77 12.40 26.58
C THR A 469 9.92 12.18 25.61
N GLY A 470 10.32 13.20 24.84
CA GLY A 470 11.38 13.08 23.82
C GLY A 470 10.88 12.41 22.53
N VAL A 471 9.59 12.17 22.36
CA VAL A 471 9.00 11.69 21.09
C VAL A 471 9.07 12.80 20.07
N GLN A 472 9.77 12.58 18.96
CA GLN A 472 9.94 13.61 17.94
C GLN A 472 10.18 13.03 16.55
N TRP A 473 9.45 13.52 15.54
CA TRP A 473 9.79 13.23 14.15
C TRP A 473 11.08 13.95 13.73
N GLN A 474 12.01 13.22 13.17
CA GLN A 474 13.29 13.73 12.65
C GLN A 474 13.26 13.77 11.12
N PRO A 475 12.83 14.88 10.49
CA PRO A 475 12.59 14.94 9.05
C PRO A 475 13.87 14.73 8.21
N ALA A 476 15.02 15.15 8.69
CA ALA A 476 16.30 14.97 7.98
C ALA A 476 16.77 13.51 7.97
N GLN A 477 16.31 12.68 8.91
CA GLN A 477 16.68 11.28 9.04
C GLN A 477 15.54 10.32 8.65
N GLY A 478 14.30 10.83 8.50
CA GLY A 478 13.13 10.02 8.14
C GLY A 478 12.75 8.99 9.21
N ARG A 479 12.86 9.35 10.50
CA ARG A 479 12.59 8.46 11.64
C ARG A 479 11.96 9.19 12.81
N LEU A 480 11.26 8.45 13.66
CA LEU A 480 10.64 8.94 14.88
C LEU A 480 11.51 8.58 16.08
N ALA A 481 12.04 9.57 16.79
CA ALA A 481 12.65 9.36 18.10
C ALA A 481 11.55 8.94 19.11
N LEU A 482 11.80 7.89 19.89
CA LEU A 482 10.83 7.37 20.85
C LEU A 482 11.00 7.98 22.25
N GLY A 483 12.05 8.77 22.49
CA GLY A 483 12.37 9.31 23.80
C GLY A 483 12.79 8.25 24.81
N SER A 484 13.06 7.03 24.38
CA SER A 484 13.52 5.91 25.20
C SER A 484 14.94 5.51 24.84
N THR A 485 15.59 4.74 25.72
CA THR A 485 16.98 4.29 25.56
C THR A 485 17.11 2.79 25.72
N LEU A 486 18.10 2.23 25.03
CA LEU A 486 18.61 0.87 25.20
C LEU A 486 20.03 0.95 25.79
N THR A 487 20.29 0.20 26.86
CA THR A 487 21.66 0.00 27.37
C THR A 487 22.22 -1.30 26.79
N VAL A 488 23.33 -1.22 26.09
CA VAL A 488 24.09 -2.38 25.59
C VAL A 488 25.26 -2.63 26.53
N GLN A 489 25.32 -3.86 27.17
CA GLN A 489 26.36 -4.21 28.17
C GLN A 489 26.69 -5.69 28.14
#